data_8de4fa76cadca95ec4a4a3650e447bf1
#
_entry.id   8de4fa76cadca95ec4a4a3650e447bf1
#
_cell.length_a   1.000
_cell.length_b   1.000
_cell.length_c   1.000
_cell.angle_alpha   90.00
_cell.angle_beta   90.00
_cell.angle_gamma   90.00
#
_symmetry.space_group_name_H-M   'P 1'
#
loop_
_entity.id
_entity.type
_entity.pdbx_description
1 polymer ?
#
loop_
_entity_poly.entity_id
_entity_poly.type
_entity_poly.pdbx_seq_one_letter_code
_entity_poly.pdbx_strand_id
1 'polypeptide(L)'
;MDLRKLSLFFLWTRALLRGQHNIHIIVGEEDNPRLPTGTVDGVLICNTYHEFSNPELMLNHVIRSLRPGGHLVVVDRAPRAIKAEHTHEMSLTVVEGELRQTEFEIVSRDDHFIDRSGDDLWCLVIARKP
;
A
#
# COMPACT_ATOMS: atom_id res chain seq x y z
N MET A 1 -4.36 5.16 2.33
CA MET A 1 -4.16 5.55 3.74
C MET A 1 -3.02 6.53 3.83
N ASP A 2 -3.17 7.57 4.59
CA ASP A 2 -2.14 8.58 4.86
C ASP A 2 -2.11 8.88 6.36
N LEU A 3 -0.93 9.06 6.92
CA LEU A 3 -0.76 9.40 8.34
C LEU A 3 -0.83 10.91 8.61
N ARG A 4 -0.85 11.72 7.58
CA ARG A 4 -0.89 13.17 7.70
C ARG A 4 -2.33 13.67 7.80
N LYS A 5 -2.73 14.04 9.00
CA LYS A 5 -4.10 14.49 9.30
C LYS A 5 -4.57 15.65 8.43
N LEU A 6 -3.68 16.60 8.15
CA LEU A 6 -4.01 17.78 7.35
C LEU A 6 -4.31 17.39 5.89
N SER A 7 -3.49 16.52 5.31
CA SER A 7 -3.72 16.01 3.95
C SER A 7 -5.02 15.24 3.85
N LEU A 8 -5.35 14.43 4.84
CA LEU A 8 -6.61 13.69 4.90
C LEU A 8 -7.81 14.63 5.02
N PHE A 9 -7.70 15.70 5.80
CA PHE A 9 -8.74 16.72 5.91
C PHE A 9 -9.01 17.39 4.57
N PHE A 10 -7.97 17.79 3.82
CA PHE A 10 -8.13 18.39 2.49
C PHE A 10 -8.74 17.41 1.49
N LEU A 11 -8.35 16.14 1.52
CA LEU A 11 -8.95 15.11 0.68
C LEU A 11 -10.45 14.98 0.95
N TRP A 12 -10.84 14.90 2.20
CA TRP A 12 -12.24 14.79 2.61
C TRP A 12 -13.04 16.01 2.15
N THR A 13 -12.53 17.22 2.36
CA THR A 13 -13.18 18.47 1.94
C THR A 13 -13.38 18.49 0.43
N ARG A 14 -12.36 18.13 -0.35
CA ARG A 14 -12.46 18.06 -1.82
C ARG A 14 -13.49 17.04 -2.27
N ALA A 15 -13.57 15.89 -1.64
CA ALA A 15 -14.56 14.87 -1.95
C ALA A 15 -15.98 15.36 -1.69
N LEU A 16 -16.22 16.02 -0.56
CA LEU A 16 -17.52 16.60 -0.24
C LEU A 16 -17.93 17.69 -1.23
N LEU A 17 -17.02 18.58 -1.61
CA LEU A 17 -17.29 19.66 -2.58
C LEU A 17 -17.62 19.12 -3.97
N ARG A 18 -17.17 17.92 -4.30
CA ARG A 18 -17.48 17.23 -5.55
C ARG A 18 -18.72 16.32 -5.46
N GLY A 19 -19.42 16.32 -4.35
CA GLY A 19 -20.59 15.47 -4.12
C GLY A 19 -20.26 13.99 -3.94
N GLN A 20 -19.03 13.65 -3.60
CA GLN A 20 -18.60 12.28 -3.33
C GLN A 20 -18.85 11.95 -1.86
N HIS A 21 -19.78 11.03 -1.59
CA HIS A 21 -20.17 10.64 -0.23
C HIS A 21 -19.68 9.24 0.18
N ASN A 22 -18.90 8.56 -0.67
CA ASN A 22 -18.39 7.21 -0.44
C ASN A 22 -16.96 7.18 0.14
N ILE A 23 -16.42 8.35 0.51
CA ILE A 23 -15.09 8.46 1.09
C ILE A 23 -15.20 8.71 2.58
N HIS A 24 -14.64 7.81 3.37
CA HIS A 24 -14.54 7.91 4.81
C HIS A 24 -13.08 8.09 5.21
N ILE A 25 -12.80 9.11 6.02
CA ILE A 25 -11.43 9.40 6.47
C ILE A 25 -11.18 8.66 7.77
N ILE A 26 -10.12 7.86 7.78
CA ILE A 26 -9.61 7.16 8.96
C ILE A 26 -8.15 7.54 9.14
N VAL A 27 -7.78 8.00 10.32
CA VAL A 27 -6.39 8.28 10.67
C VAL A 27 -5.77 7.02 11.26
N GLY A 28 -4.85 6.40 10.50
CA GLY A 28 -4.10 5.24 10.95
C GLY A 28 -2.89 5.60 11.81
N GLU A 29 -2.26 4.59 12.35
CA GLU A 29 -0.95 4.66 13.01
C GLU A 29 0.14 4.10 12.09
N GLU A 30 1.41 4.25 12.45
CA GLU A 30 2.54 3.80 11.61
C GLU A 30 2.49 2.31 11.27
N ASP A 31 1.94 1.50 12.16
CA ASP A 31 1.86 0.05 12.02
C ASP A 31 0.43 -0.50 12.04
N ASN A 32 -0.57 0.39 12.13
CA ASN A 32 -1.98 0.03 12.21
C ASN A 32 -2.85 1.00 11.41
N PRO A 33 -3.48 0.55 10.32
CA PRO A 33 -4.39 1.38 9.53
C PRO A 33 -5.72 1.69 10.22
N ARG A 34 -6.00 1.05 11.36
CA ARG A 34 -7.26 1.17 12.12
C ARG A 34 -8.52 0.85 11.31
N LEU A 35 -8.39 -0.04 10.35
CA LEU A 35 -9.53 -0.48 9.56
C LEU A 35 -10.33 -1.55 10.30
N PRO A 36 -11.68 -1.52 10.22
CA PRO A 36 -12.51 -2.58 10.79
C PRO A 36 -12.25 -3.95 10.15
N THR A 37 -12.43 -5.01 10.93
CA THR A 37 -12.21 -6.38 10.47
C THR A 37 -13.24 -6.80 9.43
N GLY A 38 -12.77 -7.36 8.30
CA GLY A 38 -13.62 -7.96 7.27
C GLY A 38 -14.59 -7.01 6.58
N THR A 39 -14.22 -5.73 6.44
CA THR A 39 -15.12 -4.69 5.92
C THR A 39 -14.75 -4.16 4.55
N VAL A 40 -13.53 -4.41 4.07
CA VAL A 40 -13.06 -3.86 2.80
C VAL A 40 -12.81 -4.95 1.77
N ASP A 41 -13.06 -4.64 0.51
CA ASP A 41 -12.86 -5.55 -0.62
C ASP A 41 -11.49 -5.39 -1.26
N GLY A 42 -10.86 -4.23 -1.11
CA GLY A 42 -9.53 -3.95 -1.63
C GLY A 42 -8.81 -2.87 -0.85
N VAL A 43 -7.50 -2.97 -0.80
CA VAL A 43 -6.60 -1.99 -0.19
C VAL A 43 -5.53 -1.63 -1.20
N LEU A 44 -5.29 -0.34 -1.40
CA LEU A 44 -4.20 0.18 -2.21
C LEU A 44 -3.19 0.88 -1.31
N ILE A 45 -1.95 0.43 -1.37
CA ILE A 45 -0.80 1.08 -0.76
C ILE A 45 0.07 1.64 -1.88
N CYS A 46 0.07 2.95 -2.03
CA CYS A 46 0.75 3.63 -3.13
C CYS A 46 1.82 4.58 -2.58
N ASN A 47 3.08 4.33 -2.91
CA ASN A 47 4.23 5.16 -2.54
C ASN A 47 4.38 5.39 -1.03
N THR A 48 3.96 4.44 -0.21
CA THR A 48 4.03 4.53 1.25
C THR A 48 4.55 3.28 1.94
N TYR A 49 4.60 2.16 1.24
CA TYR A 49 5.04 0.89 1.83
C TYR A 49 6.46 0.99 2.43
N HIS A 50 7.35 1.67 1.74
CA HIS A 50 8.74 1.87 2.18
C HIS A 50 8.87 2.69 3.47
N GLU A 51 7.82 3.41 3.88
CA GLU A 51 7.78 4.23 5.10
C GLU A 51 7.29 3.44 6.32
N PHE A 52 6.82 2.22 6.15
CA PHE A 52 6.32 1.42 7.27
C PHE A 52 7.45 1.01 8.20
N SER A 53 7.33 1.33 9.48
CA SER A 53 8.27 0.93 10.51
C SER A 53 8.20 -0.57 10.81
N ASN A 54 7.01 -1.17 10.70
CA ASN A 54 6.78 -2.59 10.87
C ASN A 54 5.83 -3.11 9.78
N PRO A 55 6.36 -3.44 8.58
CA PRO A 55 5.55 -3.90 7.47
C PRO A 55 4.73 -5.16 7.77
N GLU A 56 5.30 -6.12 8.49
CA GLU A 56 4.62 -7.36 8.84
C GLU A 56 3.35 -7.10 9.67
N LEU A 57 3.45 -6.26 10.68
CA LEU A 57 2.32 -5.89 11.51
C LEU A 57 1.25 -5.14 10.72
N MET A 58 1.66 -4.21 9.87
CA MET A 58 0.76 -3.49 8.97
C MET A 58 0.02 -4.46 8.04
N LEU A 59 0.73 -5.39 7.42
CA LEU A 59 0.15 -6.38 6.52
C LEU A 59 -0.83 -7.31 7.26
N ASN A 60 -0.54 -7.68 8.49
CA ASN A 60 -1.45 -8.47 9.31
C ASN A 60 -2.75 -7.74 9.62
N HIS A 61 -2.67 -6.44 9.88
CA HIS A 61 -3.86 -5.61 10.05
C HIS A 61 -4.65 -5.46 8.75
N VAL A 62 -3.96 -5.29 7.63
CA VAL A 62 -4.59 -5.18 6.31
C VAL A 62 -5.34 -6.45 5.95
N ILE A 63 -4.70 -7.62 6.11
CA ILE A 63 -5.37 -8.89 5.77
C ILE A 63 -6.60 -9.13 6.64
N ARG A 64 -6.53 -8.72 7.90
CA ARG A 64 -7.65 -8.82 8.82
C ARG A 64 -8.82 -7.93 8.42
N SER A 65 -8.55 -6.77 7.85
CA SER A 65 -9.57 -5.84 7.38
C SER A 65 -10.23 -6.25 6.06
N LEU A 66 -9.53 -7.04 5.25
CA LEU A 66 -10.06 -7.53 3.98
C LEU A 66 -11.10 -8.63 4.17
N ARG A 67 -12.12 -8.62 3.31
CA ARG A 67 -13.02 -9.76 3.15
C ARG A 67 -12.30 -10.91 2.47
N PRO A 68 -12.71 -12.17 2.70
CA PRO A 68 -12.17 -13.30 1.95
C PRO A 68 -12.25 -13.07 0.44
N GLY A 69 -11.16 -13.29 -0.28
CA GLY A 69 -11.05 -12.96 -1.70
C GLY A 69 -10.70 -11.51 -2.01
N GLY A 70 -10.59 -10.66 -1.00
CA GLY A 70 -10.17 -9.26 -1.16
C GLY A 70 -8.72 -9.13 -1.58
N HIS A 71 -8.39 -8.03 -2.25
CA HIS A 71 -7.07 -7.80 -2.83
C HIS A 71 -6.32 -6.67 -2.14
N LEU A 72 -5.01 -6.86 -2.01
CA LEU A 72 -4.06 -5.81 -1.68
C LEU A 72 -3.24 -5.48 -2.92
N VAL A 73 -3.16 -4.20 -3.25
CA VAL A 73 -2.31 -3.70 -4.33
C VAL A 73 -1.25 -2.80 -3.71
N VAL A 74 0.02 -3.14 -3.92
CA VAL A 74 1.16 -2.33 -3.49
C VAL A 74 1.83 -1.76 -4.74
N VAL A 75 1.92 -0.45 -4.81
CA VAL A 75 2.62 0.28 -5.86
C VAL A 75 3.69 1.14 -5.21
N ASP A 76 4.94 0.94 -5.58
CA ASP A 76 6.03 1.71 -5.01
C ASP A 76 7.15 1.94 -6.02
N ARG A 77 8.02 2.88 -5.73
CA ARG A 77 9.19 3.14 -6.56
C ARG A 77 10.20 2.01 -6.42
N ALA A 78 10.80 1.63 -7.54
CA ALA A 78 11.84 0.64 -7.59
C ALA A 78 13.18 1.27 -7.99
N PRO A 79 14.32 0.83 -7.40
CA PRO A 79 15.62 1.32 -7.81
C PRO A 79 16.01 0.78 -9.18
N ARG A 80 16.42 1.67 -10.11
CA ARG A 80 16.98 1.25 -11.41
C ARG A 80 18.38 0.67 -11.30
N ALA A 81 19.14 1.10 -10.33
CA ALA A 81 20.52 0.67 -10.09
C ALA A 81 20.70 0.35 -8.62
N ILE A 82 21.65 -0.54 -8.35
CA ILE A 82 22.09 -0.88 -7.00
C ILE A 82 22.84 0.31 -6.38
N LYS A 83 22.15 1.40 -6.13
CA LYS A 83 22.63 2.47 -5.24
C LYS A 83 21.91 2.33 -3.92
N ALA A 84 22.29 1.32 -3.18
CA ALA A 84 21.45 0.71 -2.18
C ALA A 84 21.47 1.38 -0.81
N GLU A 85 22.24 2.42 -0.56
CA GLU A 85 22.48 2.77 0.85
C GLU A 85 21.60 3.88 1.43
N HIS A 86 20.88 4.65 0.61
CA HIS A 86 20.12 5.79 1.12
C HIS A 86 18.82 6.10 0.38
N THR A 87 18.26 5.15 -0.35
CA THR A 87 17.02 5.41 -1.10
C THR A 87 15.80 4.87 -0.36
N HIS A 88 14.77 5.68 -0.25
CA HIS A 88 13.42 5.28 0.20
C HIS A 88 12.72 4.42 -0.87
N GLU A 89 13.48 3.63 -1.60
CA GLU A 89 12.99 2.80 -2.69
C GLU A 89 12.99 1.34 -2.23
N MET A 90 11.91 0.63 -2.54
CA MET A 90 11.76 -0.76 -2.16
C MET A 90 11.99 -1.69 -3.33
N SER A 91 12.78 -2.72 -3.10
CA SER A 91 12.85 -3.85 -4.02
C SER A 91 11.55 -4.65 -3.98
N LEU A 92 11.03 -5.01 -5.14
CA LEU A 92 9.87 -5.89 -5.26
C LEU A 92 10.08 -7.23 -4.53
N THR A 93 11.30 -7.74 -4.53
CA THR A 93 11.68 -8.97 -3.83
C THR A 93 11.47 -8.86 -2.32
N VAL A 94 11.75 -7.70 -1.73
CA VAL A 94 11.53 -7.45 -0.29
C VAL A 94 10.03 -7.48 0.02
N VAL A 95 9.23 -6.79 -0.77
CA VAL A 95 7.77 -6.75 -0.60
C VAL A 95 7.17 -8.15 -0.74
N GLU A 96 7.57 -8.92 -1.75
CA GLU A 96 7.13 -10.30 -1.91
C GLU A 96 7.52 -11.19 -0.73
N GLY A 97 8.76 -11.06 -0.25
CA GLY A 97 9.24 -11.82 0.90
C GLY A 97 8.41 -11.55 2.15
N GLU A 98 8.07 -10.30 2.39
CA GLU A 98 7.22 -9.91 3.52
C GLU A 98 5.78 -10.39 3.35
N LEU A 99 5.21 -10.32 2.15
CA LEU A 99 3.88 -10.83 1.86
C LEU A 99 3.80 -12.36 2.04
N ARG A 100 4.85 -13.09 1.67
CA ARG A 100 4.91 -14.55 1.84
C ARG A 100 4.98 -15.00 3.30
N GLN A 101 5.41 -14.13 4.20
CA GLN A 101 5.38 -14.40 5.64
C GLN A 101 3.98 -14.22 6.25
N THR A 102 3.05 -13.68 5.48
CA THR A 102 1.65 -13.53 5.84
C THR A 102 0.80 -14.59 5.13
N GLU A 103 -0.51 -14.57 5.35
CA GLU A 103 -1.46 -15.46 4.67
C GLU A 103 -1.80 -15.01 3.24
N PHE A 104 -1.24 -13.89 2.76
CA PHE A 104 -1.51 -13.41 1.42
C PHE A 104 -0.97 -14.34 0.34
N GLU A 105 -1.79 -14.55 -0.70
CA GLU A 105 -1.35 -15.17 -1.95
C GLU A 105 -0.95 -14.09 -2.95
N ILE A 106 0.25 -14.20 -3.52
CA ILE A 106 0.70 -13.29 -4.58
C ILE A 106 0.03 -13.70 -5.89
N VAL A 107 -0.79 -12.81 -6.44
CA VAL A 107 -1.55 -13.05 -7.68
C VAL A 107 -0.77 -12.58 -8.89
N SER A 108 -0.12 -11.42 -8.81
CA SER A 108 0.58 -10.80 -9.92
C SER A 108 1.68 -9.88 -9.43
N ARG A 109 2.70 -9.73 -10.25
CA ARG A 109 3.77 -8.75 -10.04
C ARG A 109 4.16 -8.13 -11.38
N ASP A 110 4.56 -6.86 -11.33
CA ASP A 110 5.09 -6.15 -12.49
C ASP A 110 6.24 -5.24 -12.04
N ASP A 111 7.46 -5.59 -12.44
CA ASP A 111 8.68 -4.84 -12.10
C ASP A 111 8.76 -3.50 -12.85
N HIS A 112 8.00 -3.35 -13.92
CA HIS A 112 8.02 -2.20 -14.82
C HIS A 112 6.60 -1.67 -15.06
N PHE A 113 5.81 -1.57 -13.99
CA PHE A 113 4.44 -1.06 -14.06
C PHE A 113 4.37 0.34 -14.64
N ILE A 114 5.28 1.21 -14.22
CA ILE A 114 5.58 2.49 -14.86
C ILE A 114 7.09 2.51 -15.09
N ASP A 115 7.52 2.69 -16.32
CA ASP A 115 8.92 2.75 -16.70
C ASP A 115 9.13 3.93 -17.64
N ARG A 116 9.54 5.05 -17.07
CA ARG A 116 9.87 6.28 -17.78
C ARG A 116 11.36 6.52 -17.75
N SER A 117 11.83 7.42 -18.61
CA SER A 117 13.24 7.81 -18.63
C SER A 117 13.71 8.40 -17.30
N GLY A 118 14.96 8.15 -16.92
CA GLY A 118 15.53 8.55 -15.63
C GLY A 118 15.25 7.53 -14.53
N ASP A 119 14.96 8.03 -13.33
CA ASP A 119 14.73 7.18 -12.14
C ASP A 119 13.24 6.92 -11.88
N ASP A 120 12.37 7.17 -12.85
CA ASP A 120 10.93 7.00 -12.71
C ASP A 120 10.52 5.58 -13.08
N LEU A 121 10.89 4.64 -12.21
CA LEU A 121 10.52 3.23 -12.30
C LEU A 121 9.64 2.85 -11.11
N TRP A 122 8.48 2.29 -11.40
CA TRP A 122 7.52 1.84 -10.38
C TRP A 122 7.24 0.35 -10.54
N CYS A 123 7.13 -0.33 -9.43
CA CYS A 123 6.73 -1.73 -9.38
C CYS A 123 5.35 -1.88 -8.76
N LEU A 124 4.69 -2.99 -9.08
CA LEU A 124 3.36 -3.33 -8.59
C LEU A 124 3.33 -4.79 -8.15
N VAL A 125 2.72 -5.04 -7.01
CA VAL A 125 2.37 -6.39 -6.52
C VAL A 125 0.90 -6.42 -6.20
N ILE A 126 0.21 -7.45 -6.67
CA ILE A 126 -1.16 -7.75 -6.30
C ILE A 126 -1.17 -9.04 -5.48
N ALA A 127 -1.73 -8.96 -4.29
CA ALA A 127 -1.93 -10.09 -3.40
C ALA A 127 -3.41 -10.26 -3.07
N ARG A 128 -3.82 -11.47 -2.73
CA ARG A 128 -5.20 -11.81 -2.40
C ARG A 128 -5.27 -12.47 -1.04
N LYS A 129 -6.30 -12.13 -0.28
CA LYS A 129 -6.66 -12.88 0.92
C LYS A 129 -7.41 -14.15 0.53
N PRO A 130 -6.92 -15.33 0.94
CA PRO A 130 -7.61 -16.60 0.67
C PRO A 130 -9.02 -16.67 1.21
#